data_d48cbbda877cade40117cd70fdb6670c
#
_entry.id   d48cbbda877cade40117cd70fdb6670c
#
_cell.length_a   1.000
_cell.length_b   1.000
_cell.length_c   1.000
_cell.angle_alpha   90.00
_cell.angle_beta   90.00
_cell.angle_gamma   90.00
#
_symmetry.space_group_name_H-M   'P 1'
#
loop_
_entity.id
_entity.type
_entity.pdbx_description
1 polymer ?
#
loop_
_entity_poly.entity_id
_entity_poly.type
_entity_poly.pdbx_seq_one_letter_code
_entity_poly.pdbx_strand_id
1 'polypeptide(L)'
;MTTQEVADKFYELGEANQWDKILDELYSDEAESVEPPNAGFLQYAKGKEALKEKSAKFNSMIEEMHGGYSGKPIVAGNYFSVAMGMDVTMKGMDRMTIHEIAVYEVKDGKIVKEQFFF
;
A
#
# COMPACT_ATOMS: atom_id res chain seq x y z
N MET A 1 -2.22 -4.09 18.97
CA MET A 1 -0.80 -4.09 18.56
C MET A 1 -0.22 -2.69 18.64
N THR A 2 1.07 -2.58 18.94
CA THR A 2 1.79 -1.31 18.85
C THR A 2 2.06 -0.97 17.39
N THR A 3 2.48 0.27 17.12
CA THR A 3 2.89 0.68 15.78
C THR A 3 4.00 -0.22 15.23
N GLN A 4 4.98 -0.54 16.08
CA GLN A 4 6.08 -1.43 15.68
C GLN A 4 5.58 -2.82 15.29
N GLU A 5 4.65 -3.37 16.06
CA GLU A 5 4.07 -4.68 15.78
C GLU A 5 3.28 -4.69 14.47
N VAL A 6 2.51 -3.62 14.22
CA VAL A 6 1.79 -3.47 12.94
C VAL A 6 2.78 -3.40 11.77
N ALA A 7 3.84 -2.61 11.92
CA ALA A 7 4.87 -2.47 10.88
C ALA A 7 5.58 -3.80 10.62
N ASP A 8 5.92 -4.54 11.67
CA ASP A 8 6.58 -5.85 11.55
C ASP A 8 5.68 -6.85 10.81
N LYS A 9 4.40 -6.87 11.15
CA LYS A 9 3.43 -7.76 10.50
C LYS A 9 3.21 -7.35 9.04
N PHE A 10 3.16 -6.05 8.78
CA PHE A 10 3.07 -5.52 7.42
C PHE A 10 4.24 -6.03 6.57
N TYR A 11 5.45 -5.93 7.10
CA TYR A 11 6.64 -6.40 6.40
C TYR A 11 6.61 -7.90 6.15
N GLU A 12 6.27 -8.68 7.16
CA GLU A 12 6.15 -10.14 7.07
C GLU A 12 5.17 -10.57 5.98
N LEU A 13 3.98 -9.98 5.99
CA LEU A 13 2.94 -10.30 4.99
C LEU A 13 3.32 -9.83 3.60
N GLY A 14 3.96 -8.65 3.49
CA GLY A 14 4.45 -8.13 2.22
C GLY A 14 5.51 -9.01 1.59
N GLU A 15 6.46 -9.50 2.39
CA GLU A 15 7.49 -10.42 1.91
C GLU A 15 6.89 -11.77 1.45
N ALA A 16 5.78 -12.18 2.06
CA ALA A 16 5.03 -13.37 1.66
C ALA A 16 4.06 -13.10 0.50
N ASN A 17 4.05 -11.88 -0.04
CA ASN A 17 3.18 -11.45 -1.13
C ASN A 17 1.69 -11.58 -0.81
N GLN A 18 1.34 -11.37 0.46
CA GLN A 18 -0.03 -11.50 0.98
C GLN A 18 -0.66 -10.13 1.25
N TRP A 19 -0.72 -9.30 0.21
CA TRP A 19 -1.22 -7.92 0.29
C TRP A 19 -2.69 -7.83 0.68
N ASP A 20 -3.50 -8.80 0.27
CA ASP A 20 -4.91 -8.90 0.65
C ASP A 20 -5.08 -9.11 2.16
N LYS A 21 -4.20 -9.90 2.78
CA LYS A 21 -4.20 -10.11 4.23
C LYS A 21 -3.81 -8.86 4.99
N ILE A 22 -2.87 -8.08 4.45
CA ILE A 22 -2.50 -6.80 5.06
C ILE A 22 -3.74 -5.92 5.18
N LEU A 23 -4.47 -5.79 4.10
CA LEU A 23 -5.68 -4.97 4.06
C LEU A 23 -6.75 -5.49 5.04
N ASP A 24 -6.98 -6.80 5.05
CA ASP A 24 -7.99 -7.40 5.92
C ASP A 24 -7.63 -7.31 7.40
N GLU A 25 -6.37 -7.60 7.76
CA GLU A 25 -5.98 -7.80 9.15
C GLU A 25 -5.43 -6.55 9.81
N LEU A 26 -4.74 -5.68 9.07
CA LEU A 26 -4.01 -4.55 9.63
C LEU A 26 -4.71 -3.21 9.46
N TYR A 27 -5.64 -3.08 8.52
CA TYR A 27 -6.33 -1.81 8.27
C TYR A 27 -7.59 -1.67 9.10
N SER A 28 -7.84 -0.45 9.55
CA SER A 28 -9.11 -0.07 10.16
C SER A 28 -10.23 -0.07 9.13
N ASP A 29 -11.46 -0.33 9.56
CA ASP A 29 -12.63 -0.26 8.68
C ASP A 29 -12.83 1.13 8.08
N GLU A 30 -12.31 2.17 8.75
CA GLU A 30 -12.42 3.57 8.34
C GLU A 30 -11.14 4.11 7.67
N ALA A 31 -10.20 3.23 7.34
CA ALA A 31 -8.92 3.65 6.79
C ALA A 31 -9.07 4.46 5.51
N GLU A 32 -8.23 5.50 5.36
CA GLU A 32 -8.19 6.29 4.14
C GLU A 32 -6.89 6.08 3.37
N SER A 33 -6.99 6.23 2.05
CA SER A 33 -5.86 6.12 1.13
C SER A 33 -5.73 7.41 0.33
N VAL A 34 -4.59 8.08 0.45
CA VAL A 34 -4.31 9.36 -0.17
C VAL A 34 -3.25 9.18 -1.25
N GLU A 35 -3.58 9.58 -2.47
CA GLU A 35 -2.69 9.50 -3.61
C GLU A 35 -2.16 10.89 -3.97
N PRO A 36 -0.96 10.99 -4.59
CA PRO A 36 -0.49 12.27 -5.11
C PRO A 36 -1.30 12.70 -6.34
N PRO A 37 -1.27 14.00 -6.71
CA PRO A 37 -2.04 14.50 -7.85
C PRO A 37 -1.76 13.81 -9.18
N ASN A 38 -0.56 13.23 -9.34
CA ASN A 38 -0.14 12.55 -10.57
C ASN A 38 -0.42 11.05 -10.59
N ALA A 39 -1.32 10.59 -9.74
CA ALA A 39 -1.60 9.14 -9.59
C ALA A 39 -2.45 8.54 -10.72
N GLY A 40 -2.91 9.35 -11.66
CA GLY A 40 -3.70 8.86 -12.79
C GLY A 40 -5.09 8.39 -12.36
N PHE A 41 -5.41 7.11 -12.60
CA PHE A 41 -6.70 6.53 -12.23
C PHE A 41 -6.82 6.16 -10.75
N LEU A 42 -5.71 6.19 -10.02
CA LEU A 42 -5.72 5.94 -8.57
C LEU A 42 -6.21 7.20 -7.85
N GLN A 43 -7.27 7.07 -7.09
CA GLN A 43 -7.92 8.20 -6.44
C GLN A 43 -7.96 8.02 -4.94
N TYR A 44 -8.23 9.12 -4.24
CA TYR A 44 -8.51 9.07 -2.80
C TYR A 44 -9.65 8.09 -2.53
N ALA A 45 -9.50 7.29 -1.48
CA ALA A 45 -10.52 6.35 -1.07
C ALA A 45 -10.60 6.32 0.45
N LYS A 46 -11.78 6.10 0.99
CA LYS A 46 -12.01 5.97 2.43
C LYS A 46 -12.87 4.76 2.72
N GLY A 47 -12.47 4.00 3.74
CA GLY A 47 -13.13 2.78 4.16
C GLY A 47 -12.49 1.55 3.55
N LYS A 48 -12.45 0.48 4.34
CA LYS A 48 -11.77 -0.76 3.95
C LYS A 48 -12.31 -1.33 2.62
N GLU A 49 -13.63 -1.28 2.42
CA GLU A 49 -14.22 -1.80 1.18
C GLU A 49 -13.79 -0.97 -0.04
N ALA A 50 -13.74 0.35 0.10
CA ALA A 50 -13.27 1.23 -0.98
C ALA A 50 -11.78 0.98 -1.29
N LEU A 51 -10.97 0.72 -0.27
CA LEU A 51 -9.56 0.38 -0.46
C LEU A 51 -9.41 -0.96 -1.16
N LYS A 52 -10.26 -1.94 -0.85
CA LYS A 52 -10.27 -3.24 -1.53
C LYS A 52 -10.62 -3.08 -3.00
N GLU A 53 -11.62 -2.26 -3.32
CA GLU A 53 -12.02 -1.97 -4.69
C GLU A 53 -10.89 -1.29 -5.46
N LYS A 54 -10.23 -0.32 -4.84
CA LYS A 54 -9.08 0.38 -5.41
C LYS A 54 -7.94 -0.59 -5.73
N SER A 55 -7.62 -1.48 -4.81
CA SER A 55 -6.59 -2.50 -4.98
C SER A 55 -6.95 -3.47 -6.11
N ALA A 56 -8.20 -3.91 -6.15
CA ALA A 56 -8.68 -4.80 -7.21
C ALA A 56 -8.61 -4.13 -8.59
N LYS A 57 -8.99 -2.86 -8.66
CA LYS A 57 -8.91 -2.07 -9.90
C LYS A 57 -7.46 -1.95 -10.37
N PHE A 58 -6.55 -1.61 -9.46
CA PHE A 58 -5.12 -1.54 -9.79
C PHE A 58 -4.61 -2.88 -10.33
N ASN A 59 -4.90 -3.97 -9.63
CA ASN A 59 -4.48 -5.30 -10.04
C ASN A 59 -5.06 -5.70 -11.40
N SER A 60 -6.30 -5.29 -11.68
CA SER A 60 -6.94 -5.59 -12.97
C SER A 60 -6.28 -4.88 -14.15
N MET A 61 -5.57 -3.79 -13.90
CA MET A 61 -4.86 -3.04 -14.93
C MET A 61 -3.47 -3.59 -15.23
N ILE A 62 -2.96 -4.49 -14.40
CA ILE A 62 -1.64 -5.09 -14.60
C ILE A 62 -1.75 -6.17 -15.67
N GLU A 63 -1.00 -6.01 -16.76
CA GLU A 63 -0.87 -7.03 -17.78
C GLU A 63 0.21 -8.03 -17.41
N GLU A 64 1.36 -7.53 -16.94
CA GLU A 64 2.47 -8.37 -16.49
C GLU A 64 3.24 -7.70 -15.37
N MET A 65 3.52 -8.45 -14.32
CA MET A 65 4.37 -8.02 -13.21
C MET A 65 5.76 -8.62 -13.43
N HIS A 66 6.76 -7.77 -13.68
CA HIS A 66 8.13 -8.21 -13.93
C HIS A 66 8.94 -8.35 -12.66
N GLY A 67 8.61 -7.59 -11.64
CA GLY A 67 9.28 -7.63 -10.35
C GLY A 67 8.84 -6.50 -9.45
N GLY A 68 9.33 -6.52 -8.22
CA GLY A 68 9.01 -5.47 -7.26
C GLY A 68 9.80 -5.65 -5.97
N TYR A 69 9.72 -4.64 -5.11
CA TYR A 69 10.34 -4.69 -3.79
C TYR A 69 9.49 -3.93 -2.78
N SER A 70 9.66 -4.30 -1.51
CA SER A 70 9.11 -3.58 -0.38
C SER A 70 10.18 -3.56 0.69
N GLY A 71 10.63 -2.38 1.08
CA GLY A 71 11.69 -2.21 2.05
C GLY A 71 11.23 -2.46 3.48
N LYS A 72 12.19 -2.55 4.40
CA LYS A 72 11.88 -2.66 5.82
C LYS A 72 11.26 -1.35 6.30
N PRO A 73 10.21 -1.43 7.14
CA PRO A 73 9.58 -0.23 7.69
C PRO A 73 10.53 0.59 8.57
N ILE A 74 10.36 1.90 8.50
CA ILE A 74 10.99 2.85 9.42
C ILE A 74 9.88 3.39 10.30
N VAL A 75 10.00 3.16 11.62
CA VAL A 75 8.94 3.46 12.58
C VAL A 75 9.32 4.66 13.42
N ALA A 76 8.38 5.60 13.57
CA ALA A 76 8.51 6.73 14.47
C ALA A 76 7.13 7.10 15.01
N GLY A 77 6.95 7.04 16.33
CA GLY A 77 5.68 7.37 16.97
C GLY A 77 4.53 6.50 16.46
N ASN A 78 3.50 7.15 15.93
CA ASN A 78 2.32 6.48 15.39
C ASN A 78 2.41 6.23 13.88
N TYR A 79 3.60 6.41 13.30
CA TYR A 79 3.80 6.29 11.85
C TYR A 79 4.86 5.26 11.51
N PHE A 80 4.70 4.65 10.35
CA PHE A 80 5.81 3.95 9.72
C PHE A 80 5.80 4.22 8.22
N SER A 81 6.98 4.17 7.61
CA SER A 81 7.13 4.37 6.17
C SER A 81 7.79 3.18 5.53
N VAL A 82 7.45 2.94 4.26
CA VAL A 82 7.97 1.83 3.47
C VAL A 82 8.32 2.34 2.09
N ALA A 83 9.55 2.05 1.64
CA ALA A 83 9.90 2.28 0.24
C ALA A 83 9.45 1.07 -0.57
N MET A 84 8.72 1.31 -1.64
CA MET A 84 8.19 0.26 -2.52
C MET A 84 8.49 0.58 -3.96
N GLY A 85 8.57 -0.47 -4.77
CA GLY A 85 8.70 -0.29 -6.20
C GLY A 85 8.17 -1.49 -6.94
N MET A 86 7.83 -1.27 -8.22
CA MET A 86 7.42 -2.35 -9.09
C MET A 86 7.88 -2.07 -10.52
N ASP A 87 8.21 -3.14 -11.21
CA ASP A 87 8.52 -3.16 -12.63
C ASP A 87 7.33 -3.87 -13.29
N VAL A 88 6.55 -3.13 -14.06
CA VAL A 88 5.21 -3.58 -14.45
C VAL A 88 4.86 -3.10 -15.85
N THR A 89 4.07 -3.90 -16.56
CA THR A 89 3.39 -3.49 -17.78
C THR A 89 1.90 -3.41 -17.48
N MET A 90 1.35 -2.20 -17.55
CA MET A 90 -0.08 -1.97 -17.40
C MET A 90 -0.76 -2.11 -18.77
N LYS A 91 -2.04 -2.49 -18.75
CA LYS A 91 -2.83 -2.65 -20.00
C LYS A 91 -2.84 -1.35 -20.80
N GLY A 92 -2.45 -1.45 -22.08
CA GLY A 92 -2.43 -0.32 -23.00
C GLY A 92 -1.28 0.67 -22.77
N MET A 93 -0.29 0.31 -21.96
CA MET A 93 0.86 1.15 -21.62
C MET A 93 2.16 0.40 -21.82
N ASP A 94 3.26 1.13 -21.96
CA ASP A 94 4.58 0.54 -22.03
C ASP A 94 5.03 0.08 -20.66
N ARG A 95 5.99 -0.85 -20.64
CA ARG A 95 6.63 -1.31 -19.41
C ARG A 95 7.23 -0.11 -18.67
N MET A 96 6.98 -0.05 -17.35
CA MET A 96 7.43 1.06 -16.52
C MET A 96 7.94 0.57 -15.18
N THR A 97 8.78 1.38 -14.55
CA THR A 97 9.22 1.17 -13.18
C THR A 97 8.65 2.28 -12.32
N ILE A 98 7.97 1.89 -11.25
CA ILE A 98 7.38 2.83 -10.29
C ILE A 98 8.17 2.72 -8.98
N HIS A 99 8.57 3.88 -8.44
CA HIS A 99 9.21 3.95 -7.13
C HIS A 99 8.40 4.90 -6.26
N GLU A 100 8.06 4.46 -5.05
CA GLU A 100 7.22 5.26 -4.17
C GLU A 100 7.62 5.10 -2.70
N ILE A 101 7.24 6.09 -1.90
CA ILE A 101 7.30 5.99 -0.44
C ILE A 101 5.86 6.02 0.05
N ALA A 102 5.51 5.02 0.87
CA ALA A 102 4.21 4.97 1.52
C ALA A 102 4.39 5.30 2.99
N VAL A 103 3.54 6.18 3.51
CA VAL A 103 3.52 6.54 4.94
C VAL A 103 2.19 6.08 5.53
N TYR A 104 2.28 5.32 6.61
CA TYR A 104 1.13 4.75 7.29
C TYR A 104 0.97 5.35 8.68
N GLU A 105 -0.24 5.74 9.00
CA GLU A 105 -0.61 6.17 10.34
C GLU A 105 -1.31 5.02 11.06
N VAL A 106 -0.88 4.73 12.30
CA VAL A 106 -1.45 3.66 13.11
C VAL A 106 -2.16 4.27 14.31
N LYS A 107 -3.38 3.80 14.58
CA LYS A 107 -4.17 4.19 15.74
C LYS A 107 -4.89 2.95 16.25
N ASP A 108 -4.81 2.73 17.58
CA ASP A 108 -5.44 1.58 18.23
C ASP A 108 -5.08 0.25 17.57
N GLY A 109 -3.81 0.11 17.17
CA GLY A 109 -3.30 -1.13 16.59
C GLY A 109 -3.72 -1.41 15.16
N LYS A 110 -4.27 -0.40 14.46
CA LYS A 110 -4.71 -0.55 13.06
C LYS A 110 -4.20 0.61 12.22
N ILE A 111 -3.97 0.35 10.94
CA ILE A 111 -3.65 1.40 9.98
C ILE A 111 -4.93 2.18 9.70
N VAL A 112 -4.90 3.49 9.96
CA VAL A 112 -6.04 4.38 9.73
C VAL A 112 -5.85 5.27 8.51
N LYS A 113 -4.62 5.37 8.00
CA LYS A 113 -4.32 6.18 6.82
C LYS A 113 -3.07 5.66 6.14
N GLU A 114 -3.11 5.61 4.83
CA GLU A 114 -1.93 5.43 3.98
C GLU A 114 -1.83 6.61 3.04
N GLN A 115 -0.62 7.08 2.81
CA GLN A 115 -0.35 8.18 1.88
C GLN A 115 0.88 7.86 1.05
N PHE A 116 0.74 8.01 -0.27
CA PHE A 116 1.79 7.65 -1.23
C PHE A 116 2.45 8.90 -1.81
N PHE A 117 3.76 8.79 -2.02
CA PHE A 117 4.59 9.85 -2.62
C PHE A 117 5.40 9.26 -3.75
N PHE A 118 5.18 9.76 -4.95
CA PHE A 118 5.95 9.37 -6.14
C PHE A 118 5.86 10.42 -7.23
#